data_6f009127cd5b198e69508f22dd0e0648
#
_entry.id   6f009127cd5b198e69508f22dd0e0648
#
_cell.length_a   1.000
_cell.length_b   1.000
_cell.length_c   1.000
_cell.angle_alpha   90.00
_cell.angle_beta   90.00
_cell.angle_gamma   90.00
#
_symmetry.space_group_name_H-M   'P 1'
#
loop_
_entity.id
_entity.type
_entity.pdbx_description
1 polymer ?
#
loop_
_entity_poly.entity_id
_entity_poly.type
_entity_poly.pdbx_seq_one_letter_code
_entity_poly.pdbx_strand_id
1 'polypeptide(L)'
;MKQKRTFTRRDFLRYSAMSGSAALLVACAPAAPAMDGEAAPAAAADEAPAAEMSGPKQGGTMTWVGHQEVAGLSPAFMGPTVHWVMIINIQNPLVTVDEFNEQELVLAKSVDVSADGLTYTFHLHEGVLFHDGSELTAEDVAYTYDYYRNPDNGAPIVGRFTGISSVEAPDKYTVQVNMDAVNAASLTSWATVPIVHSAYHAEVGEETYSTSPIGTGPYKLKEWRPAEFTELEAFDDHFRGRPNIDVLREDIVPEPSVRMIALQTGEADSAVWPLLVEDSIFLEADPGYVNFRTLANSIKHFPLNNSIPQLAEKEVRQALMHALDRQRIIDELWNGAAQVSHSNLTPASPYHHTGLKQYDFNPQEAMALLDGAGWAAGGDGMRAKGDQSLSFTITTITGDQARRPIAELAQLMFADVGVDVQLEEAPVATILQGMREGTMDASLYNWTYGSAVEPDPFSTLHSSGGNNFAQFNNARVDQLIEEGLQVVAYEEREPYYHEIQEIFVEEQPVLNLQFDEWMNVFNARIKGLPEGPKNSSMYQQAYKWWIEE
;
A
#
# COMPACT_ATOMS: atom_id res chain seq x y z
N MET A 1 -25.81 -0.20 34.91
CA MET A 1 -26.72 -0.59 33.81
C MET A 1 -26.62 0.48 32.74
N LYS A 2 -25.72 0.33 31.77
CA LYS A 2 -25.63 1.18 30.58
C LYS A 2 -26.18 0.37 29.41
N GLN A 3 -27.23 0.88 28.78
CA GLN A 3 -27.90 0.26 27.64
C GLN A 3 -26.96 0.24 26.42
N LYS A 4 -26.77 -0.96 25.87
CA LYS A 4 -26.15 -1.16 24.55
C LYS A 4 -27.02 -0.49 23.47
N ARG A 5 -26.49 0.50 22.76
CA ARG A 5 -27.12 1.03 21.54
C ARG A 5 -26.75 0.10 20.39
N THR A 6 -27.70 -0.64 19.89
CA THR A 6 -27.59 -1.35 18.61
C THR A 6 -27.91 -0.37 17.49
N PHE A 7 -26.98 -0.22 16.55
CA PHE A 7 -27.20 0.54 15.30
C PHE A 7 -28.24 -0.18 14.46
N THR A 8 -29.32 0.51 14.09
CA THR A 8 -30.39 -0.05 13.26
C THR A 8 -30.39 0.58 11.86
N ARG A 9 -30.94 -0.14 10.87
CA ARG A 9 -31.15 0.36 9.49
C ARG A 9 -31.78 1.77 9.42
N ARG A 10 -32.49 2.19 10.48
CA ARG A 10 -33.15 3.49 10.57
C ARG A 10 -32.14 4.62 10.93
N ASP A 11 -31.05 4.30 11.58
CA ASP A 11 -29.99 5.27 11.91
C ASP A 11 -29.14 5.56 10.66
N PHE A 12 -28.88 4.55 9.85
CA PHE A 12 -28.21 4.69 8.55
C PHE A 12 -28.98 5.64 7.59
N LEU A 13 -30.31 5.52 7.51
CA LEU A 13 -31.13 6.39 6.66
C LEU A 13 -31.26 7.84 7.15
N ARG A 14 -30.93 8.12 8.41
CA ARG A 14 -30.91 9.50 8.94
C ARG A 14 -29.65 10.27 8.60
N TYR A 15 -28.52 9.60 8.47
CA TYR A 15 -27.26 10.23 8.06
C TYR A 15 -27.18 10.48 6.55
N SER A 16 -27.84 9.67 5.73
CA SER A 16 -27.92 9.87 4.28
C SER A 16 -28.84 11.04 3.84
N ALA A 17 -29.63 11.62 4.75
CA ALA A 17 -30.60 12.68 4.42
C ALA A 17 -30.08 14.11 4.66
N MET A 18 -28.81 14.30 5.09
CA MET A 18 -28.25 15.63 5.35
C MET A 18 -27.32 16.19 4.27
N SER A 19 -27.14 15.47 3.16
CA SER A 19 -26.23 15.91 2.07
C SER A 19 -26.94 16.44 0.81
N GLY A 20 -28.16 16.90 0.91
CA GLY A 20 -28.94 17.33 -0.25
C GLY A 20 -29.82 18.55 -0.02
N SER A 21 -29.27 19.73 0.25
CA SER A 21 -30.07 20.98 0.22
C SER A 21 -29.19 22.21 0.07
N ALA A 22 -28.76 22.50 -1.14
CA ALA A 22 -28.30 23.83 -1.51
C ALA A 22 -28.43 24.01 -3.03
N ALA A 23 -29.57 24.52 -3.49
CA ALA A 23 -29.68 25.40 -4.65
C ALA A 23 -31.15 25.59 -5.04
N LEU A 24 -31.75 26.70 -4.66
CA LEU A 24 -32.86 27.37 -5.36
C LEU A 24 -33.05 28.76 -4.74
N LEU A 25 -32.30 29.73 -5.29
CA LEU A 25 -32.69 31.15 -5.21
C LEU A 25 -32.94 31.61 -6.63
N VAL A 26 -34.23 31.62 -7.02
CA VAL A 26 -34.73 32.28 -8.23
C VAL A 26 -35.03 33.74 -7.85
N ALA A 27 -34.26 34.66 -8.44
CA ALA A 27 -34.53 36.09 -8.37
C ALA A 27 -35.54 36.48 -9.44
N CYS A 28 -36.63 37.11 -9.03
CA CYS A 28 -37.60 37.79 -9.92
C CYS A 28 -36.99 39.04 -10.55
N ALA A 29 -37.09 39.17 -11.87
CA ALA A 29 -36.98 40.43 -12.60
C ALA A 29 -38.13 40.53 -13.60
N PRO A 30 -38.67 41.74 -13.87
CA PRO A 30 -39.94 41.96 -14.54
C PRO A 30 -39.91 41.85 -16.06
N ALA A 31 -41.07 41.44 -16.62
CA ALA A 31 -41.28 41.25 -18.05
C ALA A 31 -41.31 42.55 -18.87
N ALA A 32 -40.69 42.53 -20.06
CA ALA A 32 -40.86 43.49 -21.13
C ALA A 32 -41.68 42.85 -22.31
N PRO A 33 -42.40 43.64 -23.12
CA PRO A 33 -43.50 43.15 -23.91
C PRO A 33 -43.10 42.41 -25.20
N ALA A 34 -44.03 41.55 -25.63
CA ALA A 34 -43.92 40.67 -26.80
C ALA A 34 -43.93 41.48 -28.11
N MET A 35 -43.07 41.07 -29.05
CA MET A 35 -43.24 41.33 -30.50
C MET A 35 -43.54 40.00 -31.20
N ASP A 36 -44.61 39.98 -31.96
CA ASP A 36 -45.05 38.86 -32.82
C ASP A 36 -44.02 38.63 -33.94
N GLY A 37 -43.49 37.43 -33.98
CA GLY A 37 -42.63 36.91 -35.05
C GLY A 37 -42.95 35.44 -35.27
N GLU A 38 -43.45 35.12 -36.45
CA GLU A 38 -43.89 33.83 -36.96
C GLU A 38 -42.82 32.74 -36.77
N ALA A 39 -43.14 31.68 -36.04
CA ALA A 39 -42.26 30.57 -35.77
C ALA A 39 -42.19 29.61 -36.96
N ALA A 40 -41.01 29.40 -37.52
CA ALA A 40 -40.69 28.25 -38.36
C ALA A 40 -40.64 26.96 -37.54
N PRO A 41 -41.04 25.81 -38.08
CA PRO A 41 -41.09 24.55 -37.31
C PRO A 41 -39.68 24.11 -36.96
N ALA A 42 -39.44 23.89 -35.66
CA ALA A 42 -38.22 23.29 -35.15
C ALA A 42 -38.09 21.85 -35.67
N ALA A 43 -36.98 21.56 -36.35
CA ALA A 43 -36.58 20.20 -36.66
C ALA A 43 -36.42 19.41 -35.34
N ALA A 44 -37.08 18.28 -35.23
CA ALA A 44 -36.85 17.35 -34.15
C ALA A 44 -35.36 16.93 -34.14
N ALA A 45 -34.67 17.26 -33.09
CA ALA A 45 -33.37 16.64 -32.83
C ALA A 45 -33.62 15.18 -32.57
N ASP A 46 -33.11 14.30 -33.42
CA ASP A 46 -32.99 12.88 -33.12
C ASP A 46 -32.17 12.75 -31.81
N GLU A 47 -32.85 12.34 -30.73
CA GLU A 47 -32.17 11.85 -29.55
C GLU A 47 -31.37 10.62 -29.98
N ALA A 48 -30.03 10.74 -29.96
CA ALA A 48 -29.17 9.59 -30.08
C ALA A 48 -29.62 8.54 -29.03
N PRO A 49 -29.79 7.26 -29.41
CA PRO A 49 -30.15 6.24 -28.45
C PRO A 49 -29.15 6.25 -27.32
N ALA A 50 -29.64 6.41 -26.08
CA ALA A 50 -28.83 6.18 -24.88
C ALA A 50 -28.23 4.78 -25.03
N ALA A 51 -26.92 4.67 -25.01
CA ALA A 51 -26.25 3.38 -25.00
C ALA A 51 -26.82 2.59 -23.82
N GLU A 52 -27.53 1.50 -24.10
CA GLU A 52 -27.93 0.56 -23.09
C GLU A 52 -26.67 0.08 -22.40
N MET A 53 -26.49 0.39 -21.12
CA MET A 53 -25.44 -0.19 -20.31
C MET A 53 -25.75 -1.69 -20.23
N SER A 54 -25.08 -2.48 -21.05
CA SER A 54 -25.13 -3.94 -20.97
C SER A 54 -24.61 -4.33 -19.59
N GLY A 55 -25.41 -5.09 -18.83
CA GLY A 55 -24.99 -5.62 -17.53
C GLY A 55 -23.77 -6.57 -17.66
N PRO A 56 -23.22 -7.06 -16.52
CA PRO A 56 -22.05 -7.94 -16.53
C PRO A 56 -22.22 -9.11 -17.49
N LYS A 57 -21.26 -9.29 -18.40
CA LYS A 57 -21.20 -10.42 -19.32
C LYS A 57 -20.27 -11.47 -18.74
N GLN A 58 -20.62 -12.75 -18.93
CA GLN A 58 -19.74 -13.87 -18.57
C GLN A 58 -18.93 -14.31 -19.79
N GLY A 59 -17.68 -14.67 -19.56
CA GLY A 59 -16.79 -15.24 -20.57
C GLY A 59 -15.49 -14.49 -20.77
N GLY A 60 -14.63 -15.07 -21.60
CA GLY A 60 -13.39 -14.50 -22.07
C GLY A 60 -12.20 -14.68 -21.15
N THR A 61 -11.07 -14.21 -21.65
CA THR A 61 -9.78 -14.20 -20.95
C THR A 61 -9.33 -12.76 -20.74
N MET A 62 -8.99 -12.43 -19.52
CA MET A 62 -8.27 -11.21 -19.17
C MET A 62 -6.80 -11.55 -18.96
N THR A 63 -5.93 -10.88 -19.70
CA THR A 63 -4.49 -11.05 -19.58
C THR A 63 -3.87 -9.78 -18.97
N TRP A 64 -3.07 -9.96 -17.93
CA TRP A 64 -2.16 -8.92 -17.48
C TRP A 64 -0.71 -9.33 -17.62
N VAL A 65 0.18 -8.36 -17.65
CA VAL A 65 1.62 -8.58 -17.73
C VAL A 65 2.30 -8.18 -16.44
N GLY A 66 3.09 -9.09 -15.88
CA GLY A 66 3.91 -8.88 -14.70
C GLY A 66 5.40 -8.78 -15.05
N HIS A 67 6.20 -8.13 -14.19
CA HIS A 67 7.64 -7.97 -14.43
C HIS A 67 8.49 -9.11 -13.90
N GLN A 68 7.98 -9.89 -12.97
CA GLN A 68 8.70 -11.00 -12.34
C GLN A 68 7.77 -12.16 -12.03
N GLU A 69 8.35 -13.33 -11.97
CA GLU A 69 7.67 -14.56 -11.61
C GLU A 69 7.26 -14.58 -10.13
N VAL A 70 6.15 -15.26 -9.83
CA VAL A 70 5.78 -15.60 -8.45
C VAL A 70 6.75 -16.67 -7.92
N ALA A 71 7.21 -16.53 -6.68
CA ALA A 71 8.07 -17.53 -6.04
C ALA A 71 7.28 -18.77 -5.58
N GLY A 72 5.95 -18.65 -5.49
CA GLY A 72 5.00 -19.69 -5.12
C GLY A 72 3.61 -19.09 -4.94
N LEU A 73 2.60 -19.93 -4.97
CA LEU A 73 1.18 -19.57 -4.90
C LEU A 73 0.55 -19.88 -3.52
N SER A 74 1.35 -20.26 -2.51
CA SER A 74 0.88 -20.38 -1.14
C SER A 74 0.96 -19.04 -0.38
N PRO A 75 0.24 -18.90 0.75
CA PRO A 75 0.32 -17.70 1.58
C PRO A 75 1.73 -17.36 2.07
N ALA A 76 2.65 -18.33 2.17
CA ALA A 76 4.04 -18.09 2.54
C ALA A 76 4.74 -17.05 1.64
N PHE A 77 4.32 -16.94 0.38
CA PHE A 77 4.93 -16.09 -0.64
C PHE A 77 4.19 -14.77 -0.90
N MET A 78 3.19 -14.42 -0.09
CA MET A 78 2.33 -13.23 -0.29
C MET A 78 3.02 -11.87 -0.08
N GLY A 79 4.31 -11.83 0.23
CA GLY A 79 5.03 -10.59 0.55
C GLY A 79 5.09 -9.57 -0.61
N PRO A 80 5.64 -9.90 -1.79
CA PRO A 80 5.65 -9.01 -2.95
C PRO A 80 4.26 -8.82 -3.56
N THR A 81 3.94 -7.59 -4.00
CA THR A 81 2.62 -7.26 -4.56
C THR A 81 2.22 -8.12 -5.76
N VAL A 82 3.16 -8.43 -6.65
CA VAL A 82 2.90 -9.28 -7.83
C VAL A 82 2.48 -10.70 -7.44
N HIS A 83 3.08 -11.27 -6.40
CA HIS A 83 2.70 -12.58 -5.88
C HIS A 83 1.32 -12.54 -5.22
N TRP A 84 1.09 -11.48 -4.44
CA TRP A 84 -0.15 -11.29 -3.71
C TRP A 84 -1.38 -11.27 -4.63
N VAL A 85 -1.30 -10.59 -5.78
CA VAL A 85 -2.41 -10.50 -6.75
C VAL A 85 -2.91 -11.88 -7.21
N MET A 86 -2.00 -12.83 -7.47
CA MET A 86 -2.39 -14.19 -7.87
C MET A 86 -2.92 -14.98 -6.67
N ILE A 87 -2.23 -14.93 -5.51
CA ILE A 87 -2.58 -15.70 -4.32
C ILE A 87 -4.00 -15.37 -3.83
N ILE A 88 -4.37 -14.08 -3.77
CA ILE A 88 -5.69 -13.66 -3.27
C ILE A 88 -6.86 -14.04 -4.18
N ASN A 89 -6.60 -14.27 -5.48
CA ASN A 89 -7.61 -14.77 -6.40
C ASN A 89 -7.80 -16.30 -6.28
N ILE A 90 -6.81 -17.02 -5.71
CA ILE A 90 -6.90 -18.45 -5.46
C ILE A 90 -7.41 -18.75 -4.04
N GLN A 91 -7.04 -17.92 -3.05
CA GLN A 91 -7.26 -18.22 -1.64
C GLN A 91 -7.76 -16.97 -0.91
N ASN A 92 -8.79 -17.12 -0.08
CA ASN A 92 -9.35 -16.02 0.68
C ASN A 92 -8.81 -15.98 2.13
N PRO A 93 -8.63 -14.76 2.70
CA PRO A 93 -8.35 -14.55 4.13
C PRO A 93 -9.64 -14.46 4.95
N LEU A 94 -9.52 -14.35 6.27
CA LEU A 94 -10.66 -14.01 7.15
C LEU A 94 -11.13 -12.58 6.91
N VAL A 95 -10.18 -11.66 6.83
CA VAL A 95 -10.37 -10.22 6.67
C VAL A 95 -9.42 -9.74 5.58
N THR A 96 -9.79 -8.70 4.85
CA THR A 96 -8.89 -8.01 3.94
C THR A 96 -8.96 -6.50 4.14
N VAL A 97 -8.05 -5.78 3.50
CA VAL A 97 -8.14 -4.32 3.30
C VAL A 97 -8.54 -4.12 1.84
N ASP A 98 -9.64 -3.47 1.61
CA ASP A 98 -10.18 -3.24 0.28
C ASP A 98 -9.44 -2.12 -0.48
N GLU A 99 -9.86 -1.85 -1.71
CA GLU A 99 -9.28 -0.81 -2.57
C GLU A 99 -9.50 0.63 -2.07
N PHE A 100 -10.33 0.82 -1.05
CA PHE A 100 -10.63 2.12 -0.42
C PHE A 100 -9.91 2.30 0.93
N ASN A 101 -9.05 1.36 1.32
CA ASN A 101 -8.41 1.28 2.64
C ASN A 101 -9.41 1.04 3.79
N GLU A 102 -10.47 0.28 3.53
CA GLU A 102 -11.42 -0.14 4.55
C GLU A 102 -11.23 -1.63 4.86
N GLN A 103 -11.48 -2.03 6.11
CA GLN A 103 -11.45 -3.44 6.48
C GLN A 103 -12.72 -4.14 5.97
N GLU A 104 -12.54 -5.20 5.18
CA GLU A 104 -13.62 -6.04 4.66
C GLU A 104 -13.55 -7.44 5.25
N LEU A 105 -14.67 -7.95 5.78
CA LEU A 105 -14.79 -9.34 6.18
C LEU A 105 -14.99 -10.21 4.92
N VAL A 106 -14.16 -11.26 4.77
CA VAL A 106 -14.18 -12.14 3.60
C VAL A 106 -14.73 -13.52 3.97
N LEU A 107 -13.92 -14.37 4.62
CA LEU A 107 -14.39 -15.67 5.12
C LEU A 107 -15.12 -15.56 6.45
N ALA A 108 -14.81 -14.53 7.24
CA ALA A 108 -15.55 -14.20 8.44
C ALA A 108 -16.80 -13.38 8.10
N LYS A 109 -17.94 -13.71 8.70
CA LYS A 109 -19.17 -12.90 8.66
C LYS A 109 -19.26 -11.89 9.79
N SER A 110 -18.51 -12.11 10.88
CA SER A 110 -18.35 -11.19 12.00
C SER A 110 -17.10 -11.51 12.80
N VAL A 111 -16.62 -10.54 13.55
CA VAL A 111 -15.57 -10.68 14.55
C VAL A 111 -15.99 -9.99 15.83
N ASP A 112 -15.86 -10.68 16.95
CA ASP A 112 -16.03 -10.15 18.30
C ASP A 112 -14.67 -10.07 18.98
N VAL A 113 -14.35 -8.90 19.55
CA VAL A 113 -13.11 -8.72 20.34
C VAL A 113 -13.48 -8.62 21.80
N SER A 114 -12.78 -9.38 22.66
CA SER A 114 -13.00 -9.33 24.10
C SER A 114 -12.71 -7.94 24.68
N ALA A 115 -13.29 -7.63 25.83
CA ALA A 115 -13.15 -6.31 26.46
C ALA A 115 -11.71 -5.95 26.86
N ASP A 116 -10.86 -6.94 27.05
CA ASP A 116 -9.43 -6.79 27.34
C ASP A 116 -8.55 -6.77 26.05
N GLY A 117 -9.18 -6.93 24.87
CA GLY A 117 -8.47 -6.92 23.59
C GLY A 117 -7.61 -8.16 23.31
N LEU A 118 -7.69 -9.21 24.14
CA LEU A 118 -6.80 -10.36 24.03
C LEU A 118 -7.41 -11.55 23.30
N THR A 119 -8.71 -11.54 23.01
CA THR A 119 -9.37 -12.64 22.29
C THR A 119 -10.19 -12.10 21.12
N TYR A 120 -9.91 -12.63 19.94
CA TYR A 120 -10.68 -12.37 18.72
C TYR A 120 -11.49 -13.62 18.39
N THR A 121 -12.83 -13.49 18.33
CA THR A 121 -13.73 -14.60 17.96
C THR A 121 -14.32 -14.32 16.59
N PHE A 122 -13.94 -15.09 15.59
CA PHE A 122 -14.46 -15.01 14.23
C PHE A 122 -15.58 -16.02 14.02
N HIS A 123 -16.66 -15.57 13.44
CA HIS A 123 -17.74 -16.43 12.95
C HIS A 123 -17.66 -16.53 11.44
N LEU A 124 -17.46 -17.74 10.92
CA LEU A 124 -17.27 -17.98 9.50
C LEU A 124 -18.59 -18.01 8.73
N HIS A 125 -18.54 -17.74 7.43
CA HIS A 125 -19.63 -18.08 6.52
C HIS A 125 -19.76 -19.60 6.43
N GLU A 126 -21.00 -20.10 6.44
CA GLU A 126 -21.31 -21.52 6.25
C GLU A 126 -21.38 -21.87 4.77
N GLY A 127 -21.01 -23.09 4.38
CA GLY A 127 -21.10 -23.55 2.99
C GLY A 127 -20.07 -22.96 2.04
N VAL A 128 -19.00 -22.37 2.54
CA VAL A 128 -17.85 -21.95 1.71
C VAL A 128 -17.09 -23.19 1.25
N LEU A 129 -16.92 -23.36 -0.06
CA LEU A 129 -16.25 -24.51 -0.64
C LEU A 129 -14.82 -24.18 -1.05
N PHE A 130 -13.93 -25.14 -0.86
CA PHE A 130 -12.64 -25.19 -1.54
C PHE A 130 -12.82 -25.61 -2.99
N HIS A 131 -11.81 -25.42 -3.82
CA HIS A 131 -11.82 -25.72 -5.25
C HIS A 131 -12.05 -27.22 -5.57
N ASP A 132 -11.84 -28.10 -4.61
CA ASP A 132 -12.11 -29.54 -4.72
C ASP A 132 -13.53 -29.95 -4.29
N GLY A 133 -14.32 -28.96 -3.85
CA GLY A 133 -15.70 -29.13 -3.38
C GLY A 133 -15.83 -29.50 -1.89
N SER A 134 -14.74 -29.64 -1.14
CA SER A 134 -14.79 -29.77 0.31
C SER A 134 -15.16 -28.44 0.97
N GLU A 135 -15.76 -28.50 2.15
CA GLU A 135 -16.24 -27.29 2.86
C GLU A 135 -15.18 -26.76 3.82
N LEU A 136 -14.96 -25.44 3.78
CA LEU A 136 -14.12 -24.71 4.73
C LEU A 136 -14.71 -24.79 6.15
N THR A 137 -13.85 -25.04 7.12
CA THR A 137 -14.20 -25.08 8.53
C THR A 137 -13.22 -24.26 9.37
N ALA A 138 -13.59 -24.05 10.65
CA ALA A 138 -12.72 -23.39 11.62
C ALA A 138 -11.39 -24.15 11.85
N GLU A 139 -11.37 -25.47 11.61
CA GLU A 139 -10.15 -26.29 11.71
C GLU A 139 -9.11 -25.91 10.64
N ASP A 140 -9.56 -25.51 9.43
CA ASP A 140 -8.65 -25.04 8.36
C ASP A 140 -7.97 -23.73 8.77
N VAL A 141 -8.71 -22.82 9.40
CA VAL A 141 -8.16 -21.56 9.91
C VAL A 141 -7.16 -21.82 11.04
N ALA A 142 -7.54 -22.65 12.03
CA ALA A 142 -6.66 -22.98 13.14
C ALA A 142 -5.38 -23.63 12.65
N TYR A 143 -5.48 -24.60 11.73
CA TYR A 143 -4.33 -25.24 11.10
C TYR A 143 -3.42 -24.24 10.39
N THR A 144 -4.01 -23.35 9.57
CA THR A 144 -3.25 -22.34 8.80
C THR A 144 -2.42 -21.45 9.72
N TYR A 145 -3.05 -20.93 10.77
CA TYR A 145 -2.37 -20.03 11.71
C TYR A 145 -1.34 -20.76 12.56
N ASP A 146 -1.64 -21.97 13.03
CA ASP A 146 -0.70 -22.80 13.78
C ASP A 146 0.51 -23.21 12.93
N TYR A 147 0.29 -23.49 11.64
CA TYR A 147 1.37 -23.81 10.73
C TYR A 147 2.30 -22.62 10.51
N TYR A 148 1.76 -21.46 10.12
CA TYR A 148 2.58 -20.29 9.74
C TYR A 148 3.18 -19.55 10.94
N ARG A 149 2.60 -19.63 12.14
CA ARG A 149 3.21 -19.07 13.35
C ARG A 149 4.34 -19.91 13.93
N ASN A 150 4.48 -21.17 13.51
CA ASN A 150 5.55 -22.04 13.98
C ASN A 150 6.86 -21.74 13.24
N PRO A 151 7.91 -21.24 13.92
CA PRO A 151 9.20 -20.90 13.28
C PRO A 151 9.92 -22.11 12.71
N ASP A 152 9.64 -23.32 13.21
CA ASP A 152 10.28 -24.57 12.72
C ASP A 152 9.84 -24.88 11.28
N ASN A 153 8.71 -24.38 10.81
CA ASN A 153 8.24 -24.53 9.43
C ASN A 153 8.95 -23.60 8.45
N GLY A 154 9.74 -22.62 8.92
CA GLY A 154 10.57 -21.76 8.09
C GLY A 154 9.81 -20.81 7.17
N ALA A 155 8.51 -20.57 7.41
CA ALA A 155 7.71 -19.70 6.58
C ALA A 155 8.15 -18.22 6.70
N PRO A 156 8.41 -17.51 5.58
CA PRO A 156 8.84 -16.11 5.61
C PRO A 156 7.87 -15.16 6.32
N ILE A 157 6.59 -15.55 6.42
CA ILE A 157 5.52 -14.74 7.01
C ILE A 157 5.31 -14.99 8.51
N VAL A 158 6.15 -15.77 9.17
CA VAL A 158 6.02 -16.11 10.61
C VAL A 158 5.85 -14.87 11.50
N GLY A 159 6.53 -13.78 11.17
CA GLY A 159 6.44 -12.51 11.89
C GLY A 159 5.04 -11.88 11.90
N ARG A 160 4.17 -12.21 10.93
CA ARG A 160 2.79 -11.73 10.91
C ARG A 160 1.94 -12.27 12.06
N PHE A 161 2.30 -13.41 12.61
CA PHE A 161 1.58 -14.11 13.68
C PHE A 161 2.17 -13.84 15.07
N THR A 162 3.08 -12.88 15.20
CA THR A 162 3.69 -12.52 16.48
C THR A 162 2.62 -12.12 17.50
N GLY A 163 2.71 -12.66 18.72
CA GLY A 163 1.79 -12.39 19.82
C GLY A 163 0.56 -13.29 19.86
N ILE A 164 0.36 -14.21 18.91
CA ILE A 164 -0.70 -15.22 19.02
C ILE A 164 -0.25 -16.31 19.99
N SER A 165 -0.98 -16.47 21.10
CA SER A 165 -0.74 -17.53 22.10
C SER A 165 -1.40 -18.85 21.71
N SER A 166 -2.65 -18.84 21.26
CA SER A 166 -3.37 -20.02 20.77
C SER A 166 -4.40 -19.69 19.70
N VAL A 167 -4.72 -20.69 18.88
CA VAL A 167 -5.84 -20.65 17.93
C VAL A 167 -6.71 -21.87 18.18
N GLU A 168 -8.01 -21.66 18.36
CA GLU A 168 -8.94 -22.71 18.72
C GLU A 168 -10.14 -22.73 17.76
N ALA A 169 -10.66 -23.91 17.48
CA ALA A 169 -11.88 -24.14 16.71
C ALA A 169 -12.95 -24.78 17.62
N PRO A 170 -13.65 -23.99 18.47
CA PRO A 170 -14.61 -24.54 19.42
C PRO A 170 -15.82 -25.22 18.78
N ASP A 171 -16.14 -24.82 17.55
CA ASP A 171 -17.13 -25.49 16.69
C ASP A 171 -16.75 -25.33 15.22
N LYS A 172 -17.56 -25.89 14.32
CA LYS A 172 -17.27 -25.97 12.89
C LYS A 172 -17.03 -24.60 12.21
N TYR A 173 -17.64 -23.53 12.73
CA TYR A 173 -17.64 -22.21 12.09
C TYR A 173 -17.22 -21.07 13.01
N THR A 174 -16.64 -21.41 14.18
CA THR A 174 -16.14 -20.42 15.12
C THR A 174 -14.63 -20.62 15.31
N VAL A 175 -13.86 -19.56 15.11
CA VAL A 175 -12.41 -19.52 15.35
C VAL A 175 -12.15 -18.55 16.49
N GLN A 176 -11.38 -18.97 17.48
CA GLN A 176 -10.93 -18.12 18.56
C GLN A 176 -9.41 -17.97 18.52
N VAL A 177 -8.94 -16.73 18.36
CA VAL A 177 -7.51 -16.38 18.37
C VAL A 177 -7.20 -15.64 19.66
N ASN A 178 -6.33 -16.19 20.48
CA ASN A 178 -5.89 -15.61 21.74
C ASN A 178 -4.52 -14.97 21.58
N MET A 179 -4.33 -13.78 22.14
CA MET A 179 -3.11 -12.99 22.07
C MET A 179 -2.40 -12.95 23.42
N ASP A 180 -1.06 -12.90 23.41
CA ASP A 180 -0.23 -12.71 24.61
C ASP A 180 -0.32 -11.26 25.14
N ALA A 181 -0.52 -10.31 24.25
CA ALA A 181 -0.66 -8.88 24.54
C ALA A 181 -1.56 -8.21 23.51
N VAL A 182 -2.19 -7.12 23.90
CA VAL A 182 -2.95 -6.29 22.97
C VAL A 182 -1.99 -5.69 21.93
N ASN A 183 -2.33 -5.86 20.67
CA ASN A 183 -1.67 -5.17 19.56
C ASN A 183 -2.72 -4.81 18.50
N ALA A 184 -3.06 -3.55 18.41
CA ALA A 184 -4.10 -3.06 17.52
C ALA A 184 -3.83 -3.30 16.04
N ALA A 185 -2.55 -3.32 15.63
CA ALA A 185 -2.16 -3.60 14.24
C ALA A 185 -2.20 -5.09 13.89
N SER A 186 -2.38 -5.98 14.86
CA SER A 186 -2.27 -7.43 14.64
C SER A 186 -3.36 -7.98 13.72
N LEU A 187 -4.59 -7.46 13.79
CA LEU A 187 -5.72 -7.93 12.97
C LEU A 187 -5.43 -7.79 11.46
N THR A 188 -4.84 -6.69 11.02
CA THR A 188 -4.45 -6.50 9.63
C THR A 188 -3.16 -7.24 9.26
N SER A 189 -2.44 -7.77 10.23
CA SER A 189 -1.26 -8.59 10.02
C SER A 189 -1.63 -10.05 9.72
N TRP A 190 -2.21 -10.77 10.68
CA TRP A 190 -2.47 -12.21 10.55
C TRP A 190 -3.85 -12.53 9.94
N ALA A 191 -4.90 -11.74 10.19
CA ALA A 191 -6.23 -12.04 9.65
C ALA A 191 -6.35 -11.84 8.14
N THR A 192 -5.38 -11.12 7.53
CA THR A 192 -5.25 -10.93 6.07
C THR A 192 -4.47 -12.06 5.39
N VAL A 193 -3.95 -13.04 6.14
CA VAL A 193 -3.28 -14.21 5.55
C VAL A 193 -4.34 -15.17 5.03
N PRO A 194 -4.27 -15.56 3.73
CA PRO A 194 -5.23 -16.50 3.14
C PRO A 194 -5.20 -17.86 3.82
N ILE A 195 -6.36 -18.53 3.85
CA ILE A 195 -6.53 -19.81 4.51
C ILE A 195 -6.23 -20.95 3.54
N VAL A 196 -5.37 -21.88 3.97
CA VAL A 196 -5.04 -23.09 3.21
C VAL A 196 -6.04 -24.20 3.49
N HIS A 197 -6.20 -25.12 2.54
CA HIS A 197 -6.94 -26.37 2.74
C HIS A 197 -6.10 -27.29 3.64
N SER A 198 -6.46 -27.40 4.91
CA SER A 198 -5.64 -28.05 5.95
C SER A 198 -5.27 -29.50 5.63
N ALA A 199 -6.25 -30.32 5.25
CA ALA A 199 -6.04 -31.74 4.95
C ALA A 199 -5.10 -31.93 3.75
N TYR A 200 -5.31 -31.18 2.65
CA TYR A 200 -4.46 -31.25 1.47
C TYR A 200 -3.06 -30.72 1.74
N HIS A 201 -2.94 -29.57 2.40
CA HIS A 201 -1.64 -29.00 2.76
C HIS A 201 -0.83 -29.94 3.67
N ALA A 202 -1.48 -30.59 4.66
CA ALA A 202 -0.84 -31.56 5.53
C ALA A 202 -0.38 -32.83 4.78
N GLU A 203 -1.12 -33.24 3.74
CA GLU A 203 -0.78 -34.40 2.92
C GLU A 203 0.41 -34.13 2.01
N VAL A 204 0.42 -32.99 1.30
CA VAL A 204 1.40 -32.74 0.23
C VAL A 204 2.60 -31.90 0.68
N GLY A 205 2.47 -31.17 1.77
CA GLY A 205 3.48 -30.24 2.31
C GLY A 205 3.56 -28.91 1.55
N GLU A 206 4.22 -27.91 2.14
CA GLU A 206 4.32 -26.53 1.64
C GLU A 206 4.90 -26.43 0.24
N GLU A 207 5.95 -27.21 -0.07
CA GLU A 207 6.60 -27.17 -1.39
C GLU A 207 5.63 -27.55 -2.51
N THR A 208 4.87 -28.63 -2.35
CA THR A 208 3.88 -29.05 -3.34
C THR A 208 2.68 -28.14 -3.35
N TYR A 209 2.20 -27.73 -2.17
CA TYR A 209 1.07 -26.82 -2.04
C TYR A 209 1.35 -25.48 -2.74
N SER A 210 2.56 -24.96 -2.64
CA SER A 210 2.94 -23.68 -3.26
C SER A 210 2.91 -23.70 -4.79
N THR A 211 2.96 -24.88 -5.38
CA THR A 211 2.89 -25.06 -6.86
C THR A 211 1.53 -25.56 -7.34
N SER A 212 0.68 -26.06 -6.45
CA SER A 212 -0.62 -26.62 -6.76
C SER A 212 -1.64 -26.36 -5.63
N PRO A 213 -1.93 -25.06 -5.32
CA PRO A 213 -2.79 -24.71 -4.21
C PRO A 213 -4.26 -25.06 -4.48
N ILE A 214 -4.93 -25.48 -3.41
CA ILE A 214 -6.39 -25.59 -3.34
C ILE A 214 -6.88 -24.52 -2.35
N GLY A 215 -7.68 -23.57 -2.83
CA GLY A 215 -8.18 -22.47 -2.01
C GLY A 215 -9.69 -22.31 -2.10
N THR A 216 -10.20 -21.23 -1.50
CA THR A 216 -11.61 -20.84 -1.52
C THR A 216 -11.87 -19.63 -2.42
N GLY A 217 -10.84 -19.18 -3.14
CA GLY A 217 -10.89 -17.97 -3.96
C GLY A 217 -11.80 -18.08 -5.18
N PRO A 218 -12.07 -16.94 -5.83
CA PRO A 218 -12.96 -16.91 -7.01
C PRO A 218 -12.39 -17.63 -8.23
N TYR A 219 -11.10 -17.86 -8.25
CA TYR A 219 -10.42 -18.57 -9.33
C TYR A 219 -9.57 -19.72 -8.77
N LYS A 220 -9.44 -20.78 -9.52
CA LYS A 220 -8.57 -21.92 -9.22
C LYS A 220 -7.42 -22.01 -10.22
N LEU A 221 -6.27 -22.50 -9.75
CA LEU A 221 -5.11 -22.69 -10.61
C LEU A 221 -5.43 -23.68 -11.73
N LYS A 222 -5.27 -23.22 -12.98
CA LYS A 222 -5.41 -24.05 -14.17
C LYS A 222 -4.06 -24.53 -14.67
N GLU A 223 -3.11 -23.62 -14.83
CA GLU A 223 -1.76 -23.92 -15.28
C GLU A 223 -0.76 -22.88 -14.74
N TRP A 224 0.40 -23.33 -14.32
CA TRP A 224 1.54 -22.47 -14.01
C TRP A 224 2.77 -22.99 -14.75
N ARG A 225 3.33 -22.14 -15.60
CA ARG A 225 4.61 -22.37 -16.29
C ARG A 225 5.62 -21.35 -15.78
N PRO A 226 6.58 -21.79 -14.96
CA PRO A 226 7.61 -20.91 -14.41
C PRO A 226 8.29 -20.07 -15.49
N ALA A 227 8.46 -18.77 -15.21
CA ALA A 227 9.02 -17.74 -16.09
C ALA A 227 8.25 -17.48 -17.40
N GLU A 228 7.11 -18.13 -17.62
CA GLU A 228 6.25 -17.89 -18.78
C GLU A 228 4.93 -17.25 -18.36
N PHE A 229 4.07 -18.00 -17.65
CA PHE A 229 2.76 -17.51 -17.23
C PHE A 229 2.13 -18.30 -16.09
N THR A 230 1.14 -17.66 -15.44
CA THR A 230 0.18 -18.29 -14.55
C THR A 230 -1.23 -18.09 -15.10
N GLU A 231 -2.01 -19.16 -15.18
CA GLU A 231 -3.39 -19.15 -15.68
C GLU A 231 -4.34 -19.69 -14.61
N LEU A 232 -5.38 -18.91 -14.31
CA LEU A 232 -6.43 -19.27 -13.36
C LEU A 232 -7.76 -19.39 -14.12
N GLU A 233 -8.60 -20.37 -13.74
CA GLU A 233 -9.95 -20.52 -14.28
C GLU A 233 -11.01 -20.18 -13.22
N ALA A 234 -12.15 -19.64 -13.65
CA ALA A 234 -13.26 -19.27 -12.77
C ALA A 234 -13.77 -20.47 -11.97
N PHE A 235 -14.01 -20.25 -10.68
CA PHE A 235 -14.63 -21.23 -9.80
C PHE A 235 -16.15 -21.00 -9.75
N ASP A 236 -16.91 -21.92 -10.34
CA ASP A 236 -18.36 -21.78 -10.50
C ASP A 236 -19.09 -21.72 -9.16
N ASP A 237 -18.62 -22.47 -8.16
CA ASP A 237 -19.25 -22.61 -6.83
C ASP A 237 -18.68 -21.62 -5.80
N HIS A 238 -18.02 -20.54 -6.23
CA HIS A 238 -17.50 -19.52 -5.30
C HIS A 238 -18.62 -18.88 -4.49
N PHE A 239 -18.45 -18.75 -3.19
CA PHE A 239 -19.49 -18.35 -2.23
C PHE A 239 -20.06 -16.93 -2.44
N ARG A 240 -19.32 -16.04 -3.12
CA ARG A 240 -19.77 -14.69 -3.53
C ARG A 240 -20.34 -14.66 -4.95
N GLY A 241 -20.53 -15.82 -5.58
CA GLY A 241 -20.96 -15.99 -6.97
C GLY A 241 -19.79 -16.25 -7.92
N ARG A 242 -20.11 -16.92 -9.03
CA ARG A 242 -19.13 -17.21 -10.08
C ARG A 242 -18.53 -15.91 -10.64
N PRO A 243 -17.21 -15.82 -10.83
CA PRO A 243 -16.58 -14.73 -11.58
C PRO A 243 -17.16 -14.54 -12.97
N ASN A 244 -17.21 -13.30 -13.46
CA ASN A 244 -17.71 -13.03 -14.81
C ASN A 244 -16.69 -13.40 -15.89
N ILE A 245 -15.38 -13.23 -15.63
CA ILE A 245 -14.29 -13.60 -16.55
C ILE A 245 -13.96 -15.07 -16.34
N ASP A 246 -13.88 -15.85 -17.43
CA ASP A 246 -13.61 -17.28 -17.36
C ASP A 246 -12.17 -17.60 -16.97
N VAL A 247 -11.21 -16.79 -17.47
CA VAL A 247 -9.78 -17.02 -17.28
C VAL A 247 -9.07 -15.71 -16.93
N LEU A 248 -8.30 -15.75 -15.85
CA LEU A 248 -7.28 -14.73 -15.54
C LEU A 248 -5.91 -15.30 -15.91
N ARG A 249 -5.13 -14.55 -16.67
CA ARG A 249 -3.80 -14.94 -17.09
C ARG A 249 -2.78 -13.85 -16.77
N GLU A 250 -1.68 -14.22 -16.14
CA GLU A 250 -0.52 -13.36 -15.96
C GLU A 250 0.63 -13.87 -16.81
N ASP A 251 1.08 -13.07 -17.78
CA ASP A 251 2.29 -13.34 -18.55
C ASP A 251 3.49 -12.63 -17.93
N ILE A 252 4.62 -13.33 -17.81
CA ILE A 252 5.84 -12.78 -17.24
C ILE A 252 6.66 -12.08 -18.32
N VAL A 253 6.67 -10.75 -18.27
CA VAL A 253 7.35 -9.89 -19.25
C VAL A 253 8.29 -8.92 -18.51
N PRO A 254 9.57 -9.29 -18.30
CA PRO A 254 10.50 -8.47 -17.51
C PRO A 254 10.75 -7.08 -18.06
N GLU A 255 10.82 -6.92 -19.38
CA GLU A 255 11.17 -5.65 -20.04
C GLU A 255 9.99 -4.67 -20.09
N PRO A 256 10.09 -3.46 -19.49
CA PRO A 256 9.00 -2.48 -19.46
C PRO A 256 8.45 -2.10 -20.83
N SER A 257 9.33 -1.87 -21.80
CA SER A 257 8.94 -1.52 -23.18
C SER A 257 8.13 -2.61 -23.87
N VAL A 258 8.39 -3.88 -23.56
CA VAL A 258 7.63 -5.02 -24.10
C VAL A 258 6.24 -5.08 -23.45
N ARG A 259 6.13 -4.79 -22.13
CA ARG A 259 4.82 -4.68 -21.46
C ARG A 259 3.96 -3.58 -22.08
N MET A 260 4.57 -2.41 -22.39
CA MET A 260 3.88 -1.32 -23.07
C MET A 260 3.38 -1.75 -24.45
N ILE A 261 4.18 -2.47 -25.23
CA ILE A 261 3.77 -2.99 -26.54
C ILE A 261 2.60 -3.98 -26.39
N ALA A 262 2.65 -4.90 -25.43
CA ALA A 262 1.58 -5.85 -25.19
C ALA A 262 0.23 -5.16 -24.87
N LEU A 263 0.24 -4.07 -24.11
CA LEU A 263 -0.95 -3.23 -23.90
C LEU A 263 -1.42 -2.58 -25.18
N GLN A 264 -0.52 -1.95 -25.95
CA GLN A 264 -0.86 -1.24 -27.21
C GLN A 264 -1.38 -2.16 -28.30
N THR A 265 -0.91 -3.40 -28.37
CA THR A 265 -1.36 -4.40 -29.34
C THR A 265 -2.63 -5.14 -28.92
N GLY A 266 -3.06 -4.97 -27.65
CA GLY A 266 -4.19 -5.69 -27.07
C GLY A 266 -3.87 -7.15 -26.71
N GLU A 267 -2.58 -7.53 -26.68
CA GLU A 267 -2.12 -8.83 -26.15
C GLU A 267 -2.29 -8.89 -24.63
N ALA A 268 -2.22 -7.74 -23.94
CA ALA A 268 -2.52 -7.61 -22.54
C ALA A 268 -3.64 -6.59 -22.29
N ASP A 269 -4.44 -6.84 -21.25
CA ASP A 269 -5.51 -5.96 -20.78
C ASP A 269 -5.06 -5.04 -19.66
N SER A 270 -4.03 -5.42 -18.91
CA SER A 270 -3.52 -4.67 -17.79
C SER A 270 -2.03 -4.95 -17.58
N ALA A 271 -1.35 -4.02 -16.96
CA ALA A 271 -0.02 -4.25 -16.41
C ALA A 271 -0.09 -4.18 -14.88
N VAL A 272 0.23 -5.29 -14.22
CA VAL A 272 0.43 -5.36 -12.79
C VAL A 272 1.86 -4.92 -12.51
N TRP A 273 2.05 -3.61 -12.34
CA TRP A 273 3.28 -2.94 -11.98
C TRP A 273 4.63 -3.58 -12.45
N PRO A 274 5.62 -2.73 -12.77
CA PRO A 274 5.53 -1.33 -13.16
C PRO A 274 5.66 -1.14 -14.67
N LEU A 275 4.84 -0.29 -15.25
CA LEU A 275 5.21 0.40 -16.48
C LEU A 275 6.24 1.49 -16.16
N LEU A 276 6.95 1.99 -17.18
CA LEU A 276 7.68 3.24 -17.03
C LEU A 276 6.68 4.38 -16.78
N VAL A 277 7.10 5.37 -16.02
CA VAL A 277 6.23 6.50 -15.64
C VAL A 277 5.73 7.23 -16.89
N GLU A 278 6.62 7.48 -17.85
CA GLU A 278 6.28 8.11 -19.13
C GLU A 278 5.27 7.30 -19.96
N ASP A 279 5.38 5.96 -19.95
CA ASP A 279 4.44 5.07 -20.64
C ASP A 279 3.06 5.14 -19.99
N SER A 280 3.01 5.16 -18.67
CA SER A 280 1.77 5.28 -17.91
C SER A 280 1.06 6.61 -18.17
N ILE A 281 1.80 7.72 -18.17
CA ILE A 281 1.28 9.06 -18.49
C ILE A 281 0.78 9.12 -19.94
N PHE A 282 1.48 8.47 -20.87
CA PHE A 282 1.05 8.38 -22.26
C PHE A 282 -0.32 7.68 -22.38
N LEU A 283 -0.50 6.57 -21.67
CA LEU A 283 -1.77 5.82 -21.67
C LEU A 283 -2.91 6.54 -20.95
N GLU A 284 -2.63 7.45 -20.01
CA GLU A 284 -3.66 8.28 -19.38
C GLU A 284 -4.39 9.21 -20.38
N ALA A 285 -3.72 9.63 -21.44
CA ALA A 285 -4.29 10.47 -22.47
C ALA A 285 -5.12 9.70 -23.52
N ASP A 286 -5.04 8.38 -23.54
CA ASP A 286 -5.71 7.51 -24.50
C ASP A 286 -7.04 6.98 -23.94
N PRO A 287 -8.19 7.31 -24.54
CA PRO A 287 -9.50 6.82 -24.08
C PRO A 287 -9.67 5.29 -24.22
N GLY A 288 -8.77 4.60 -24.90
CA GLY A 288 -8.70 3.14 -24.96
C GLY A 288 -8.28 2.49 -23.65
N TYR A 289 -7.90 3.28 -22.62
CA TYR A 289 -7.43 2.80 -21.34
C TYR A 289 -8.13 3.49 -20.16
N VAL A 290 -8.26 2.76 -19.07
CA VAL A 290 -8.64 3.29 -17.75
C VAL A 290 -7.42 3.24 -16.86
N ASN A 291 -7.08 4.38 -16.27
CA ASN A 291 -5.89 4.53 -15.43
C ASN A 291 -6.29 4.95 -14.03
N PHE A 292 -5.68 4.31 -13.04
CA PHE A 292 -5.80 4.69 -11.64
C PHE A 292 -4.44 5.03 -11.09
N ARG A 293 -4.29 6.24 -10.55
CA ARG A 293 -3.16 6.62 -9.72
C ARG A 293 -3.51 6.32 -8.27
N THR A 294 -2.76 5.44 -7.64
CA THR A 294 -2.91 5.09 -6.24
C THR A 294 -1.64 5.39 -5.49
N LEU A 295 -1.75 5.96 -4.28
CA LEU A 295 -0.57 6.14 -3.45
C LEU A 295 -0.08 4.79 -2.95
N ALA A 296 1.20 4.53 -3.19
CA ALA A 296 1.88 3.42 -2.58
C ALA A 296 1.89 3.61 -1.05
N ASN A 297 1.75 2.53 -0.30
CA ASN A 297 2.01 2.55 1.14
C ASN A 297 3.53 2.49 1.41
N SER A 298 4.26 3.31 0.69
CA SER A 298 5.72 3.35 0.65
C SER A 298 6.22 4.78 0.61
N ILE A 299 7.27 5.05 1.36
CA ILE A 299 7.91 6.35 1.45
C ILE A 299 9.36 6.20 1.01
N LYS A 300 9.74 6.92 -0.03
CA LYS A 300 11.14 7.04 -0.42
C LYS A 300 11.81 8.11 0.42
N HIS A 301 12.96 7.80 1.00
CA HIS A 301 13.64 8.68 1.93
C HIS A 301 15.15 8.39 2.00
N PHE A 302 15.89 9.35 2.54
CA PHE A 302 17.28 9.13 2.93
C PHE A 302 17.31 8.88 4.44
N PRO A 303 17.50 7.62 4.93
CA PRO A 303 17.83 7.39 6.32
C PRO A 303 19.23 7.99 6.60
N LEU A 304 19.29 8.83 7.62
CA LEU A 304 20.52 9.46 8.09
C LEU A 304 20.96 8.77 9.38
N ASN A 305 22.19 8.36 9.48
CA ASN A 305 22.68 7.79 10.74
C ASN A 305 22.80 8.85 11.82
N ASN A 306 21.79 8.95 12.70
CA ASN A 306 21.70 9.94 13.77
C ASN A 306 22.75 9.71 14.87
N SER A 307 23.50 8.62 14.84
CA SER A 307 24.56 8.34 15.82
C SER A 307 25.92 8.91 15.45
N ILE A 308 26.12 9.35 14.20
CA ILE A 308 27.39 9.95 13.80
C ILE A 308 27.40 11.47 14.05
N PRO A 309 28.55 12.06 14.43
CA PRO A 309 28.62 13.44 14.88
C PRO A 309 28.06 14.47 13.89
N GLN A 310 28.25 14.28 12.58
CA GLN A 310 27.80 15.20 11.54
C GLN A 310 26.28 15.23 11.40
N LEU A 311 25.60 14.11 11.68
CA LEU A 311 24.17 13.92 11.49
C LEU A 311 23.39 13.81 12.82
N ALA A 312 24.10 13.88 13.97
CA ALA A 312 23.50 13.79 15.30
C ALA A 312 22.66 15.05 15.65
N GLU A 313 23.08 16.23 15.17
CA GLU A 313 22.41 17.49 15.43
C GLU A 313 21.18 17.63 14.55
N LYS A 314 19.97 17.82 15.16
CA LYS A 314 18.73 17.96 14.39
C LYS A 314 18.74 19.17 13.46
N GLU A 315 19.41 20.25 13.84
CA GLU A 315 19.55 21.47 13.05
C GLU A 315 20.26 21.18 11.72
N VAL A 316 21.23 20.27 11.71
CA VAL A 316 21.90 19.79 10.48
C VAL A 316 20.90 19.01 9.62
N ARG A 317 20.15 18.09 10.18
CA ARG A 317 19.16 17.30 9.45
C ARG A 317 18.02 18.17 8.90
N GLN A 318 17.56 19.16 9.67
CA GLN A 318 16.59 20.17 9.22
C GLN A 318 17.14 21.03 8.08
N ALA A 319 18.43 21.41 8.17
CA ALA A 319 19.10 22.14 7.09
C ALA A 319 19.18 21.33 5.81
N LEU A 320 19.53 20.05 5.89
CA LEU A 320 19.52 19.14 4.73
C LEU A 320 18.13 19.01 4.12
N MET A 321 17.09 19.00 4.95
CA MET A 321 15.71 18.96 4.49
C MET A 321 15.31 20.21 3.70
N HIS A 322 15.74 21.41 4.15
CA HIS A 322 15.55 22.66 3.42
C HIS A 322 16.45 22.80 2.19
N ALA A 323 17.59 22.12 2.14
CA ALA A 323 18.48 22.11 0.98
C ALA A 323 17.97 21.20 -0.17
N LEU A 324 17.06 20.25 0.13
CA LEU A 324 16.60 19.25 -0.83
C LEU A 324 15.35 19.76 -1.59
N ASP A 325 15.50 20.09 -2.88
CA ASP A 325 14.40 20.42 -3.78
C ASP A 325 13.68 19.14 -4.23
N ARG A 326 12.77 18.67 -3.37
CA ARG A 326 12.03 17.42 -3.59
C ARG A 326 11.08 17.50 -4.78
N GLN A 327 10.46 18.68 -4.99
CA GLN A 327 9.56 18.86 -6.13
C GLN A 327 10.33 18.78 -7.45
N ARG A 328 11.51 19.40 -7.52
CA ARG A 328 12.38 19.29 -8.69
C ARG A 328 12.78 17.84 -8.98
N ILE A 329 13.13 17.07 -7.96
CA ILE A 329 13.46 15.64 -8.12
C ILE A 329 12.25 14.88 -8.69
N ILE A 330 11.04 15.13 -8.19
CA ILE A 330 9.81 14.50 -8.69
C ILE A 330 9.53 14.91 -10.14
N ASP A 331 9.65 16.19 -10.46
CA ASP A 331 9.37 16.70 -11.80
C ASP A 331 10.37 16.16 -12.83
N GLU A 332 11.67 16.14 -12.50
CA GLU A 332 12.73 15.71 -13.43
C GLU A 332 12.82 14.17 -13.59
N LEU A 333 12.53 13.40 -12.53
CA LEU A 333 12.74 11.95 -12.56
C LEU A 333 11.46 11.12 -12.59
N TRP A 334 10.30 11.71 -12.22
CA TRP A 334 9.00 11.03 -12.21
C TRP A 334 7.94 11.74 -13.04
N ASN A 335 8.30 12.79 -13.81
CA ASN A 335 7.33 13.58 -14.59
C ASN A 335 6.09 13.99 -13.74
N GLY A 336 6.29 14.25 -12.44
CA GLY A 336 5.22 14.59 -11.50
C GLY A 336 4.39 13.41 -10.98
N ALA A 337 4.76 12.15 -11.28
CA ALA A 337 4.04 10.96 -10.82
C ALA A 337 4.50 10.47 -9.42
N ALA A 338 4.56 11.40 -8.48
CA ALA A 338 4.79 11.16 -7.06
C ALA A 338 4.34 12.40 -6.28
N GLN A 339 4.17 12.26 -4.96
CA GLN A 339 3.82 13.38 -4.09
C GLN A 339 4.94 13.65 -3.08
N VAL A 340 5.26 14.92 -2.83
CA VAL A 340 6.24 15.28 -1.81
C VAL A 340 5.78 14.75 -0.44
N SER A 341 6.66 14.01 0.23
CA SER A 341 6.37 13.47 1.55
C SER A 341 6.75 14.46 2.66
N HIS A 342 5.79 14.75 3.54
CA HIS A 342 6.00 15.57 4.75
C HIS A 342 5.88 14.73 6.04
N SER A 343 5.61 13.44 5.94
CA SER A 343 5.37 12.55 7.08
C SER A 343 5.92 11.16 6.82
N ASN A 344 6.02 10.35 7.86
CA ASN A 344 6.28 8.91 7.76
C ASN A 344 5.02 8.11 7.39
N LEU A 345 3.83 8.71 7.39
CA LEU A 345 2.59 8.07 6.95
C LEU A 345 2.04 8.74 5.70
N THR A 346 1.57 7.92 4.75
CA THR A 346 0.98 8.41 3.49
C THR A 346 -0.40 9.04 3.74
N PRO A 347 -0.87 9.96 2.87
CA PRO A 347 -2.24 10.48 2.94
C PRO A 347 -3.34 9.42 2.81
N ALA A 348 -2.99 8.21 2.36
CA ALA A 348 -3.90 7.07 2.32
C ALA A 348 -4.16 6.46 3.72
N SER A 349 -3.29 6.74 4.69
CA SER A 349 -3.50 6.32 6.08
C SER A 349 -4.52 7.20 6.79
N PRO A 350 -5.50 6.61 7.50
CA PRO A 350 -6.44 7.38 8.32
C PRO A 350 -5.74 8.15 9.45
N TYR A 351 -4.54 7.71 9.87
CA TYR A 351 -3.73 8.40 10.89
C TYR A 351 -2.83 9.51 10.33
N HIS A 352 -2.93 9.83 9.03
CA HIS A 352 -2.10 10.88 8.45
C HIS A 352 -2.43 12.25 9.03
N HIS A 353 -1.43 12.90 9.63
CA HIS A 353 -1.58 14.22 10.23
C HIS A 353 -1.40 15.33 9.19
N THR A 354 -2.48 16.04 8.84
CA THR A 354 -2.48 17.09 7.81
C THR A 354 -1.90 18.43 8.29
N GLY A 355 -1.74 18.62 9.61
CA GLY A 355 -1.27 19.87 10.24
C GLY A 355 0.24 19.95 10.47
N LEU A 356 1.03 19.06 9.89
CA LEU A 356 2.47 18.98 10.12
C LEU A 356 3.23 20.18 9.54
N LYS A 357 4.32 20.56 10.21
CA LYS A 357 5.29 21.51 9.68
C LYS A 357 5.84 21.01 8.36
N GLN A 358 5.87 21.87 7.35
CA GLN A 358 6.45 21.56 6.05
C GLN A 358 7.85 22.19 5.95
N TYR A 359 8.77 21.44 5.35
CA TYR A 359 10.11 21.90 5.04
C TYR A 359 10.17 22.15 3.53
N ASP A 360 9.90 23.39 3.13
CA ASP A 360 10.02 23.80 1.74
C ASP A 360 11.49 23.95 1.35
N PHE A 361 11.78 23.79 0.06
CA PHE A 361 13.11 24.08 -0.48
C PHE A 361 13.50 25.53 -0.21
N ASN A 362 14.50 25.75 0.63
CA ASN A 362 15.00 27.05 1.05
C ASN A 362 16.48 26.96 1.40
N PRO A 363 17.40 27.04 0.43
CA PRO A 363 18.84 26.95 0.69
C PRO A 363 19.36 28.03 1.64
N GLN A 364 18.72 29.21 1.70
CA GLN A 364 19.10 30.28 2.62
C GLN A 364 18.80 29.89 4.07
N GLU A 365 17.66 29.29 4.33
CA GLU A 365 17.30 28.75 5.65
C GLU A 365 18.23 27.59 6.04
N ALA A 366 18.54 26.70 5.09
CA ALA A 366 19.50 25.64 5.30
C ALA A 366 20.87 26.18 5.76
N MET A 367 21.38 27.19 5.06
CA MET A 367 22.65 27.84 5.44
C MET A 367 22.56 28.52 6.83
N ALA A 368 21.43 29.19 7.14
CA ALA A 368 21.24 29.84 8.43
C ALA A 368 21.19 28.82 9.60
N LEU A 369 20.55 27.68 9.42
CA LEU A 369 20.54 26.59 10.40
C LEU A 369 21.93 26.01 10.63
N LEU A 370 22.71 25.79 9.55
CA LEU A 370 24.08 25.30 9.65
C LEU A 370 25.00 26.32 10.35
N ASP A 371 24.88 27.61 10.03
CA ASP A 371 25.61 28.68 10.70
C ASP A 371 25.24 28.73 12.20
N GLY A 372 23.95 28.64 12.53
CA GLY A 372 23.45 28.61 13.91
C GLY A 372 23.94 27.41 14.71
N ALA A 373 24.10 26.27 14.06
CA ALA A 373 24.68 25.04 14.63
C ALA A 373 26.21 25.09 14.74
N GLY A 374 26.87 26.16 14.24
CA GLY A 374 28.32 26.34 14.29
C GLY A 374 29.12 25.69 13.15
N TRP A 375 28.44 25.24 12.10
CA TRP A 375 29.08 24.73 10.89
C TRP A 375 29.42 25.88 9.94
N ALA A 376 30.59 26.47 10.11
CA ALA A 376 31.02 27.65 9.35
C ALA A 376 31.51 27.29 7.94
N ALA A 377 31.15 28.11 6.93
CA ALA A 377 31.64 27.94 5.57
C ALA A 377 33.12 28.31 5.48
N GLY A 378 33.94 27.43 4.87
CA GLY A 378 35.35 27.65 4.55
C GLY A 378 35.55 28.52 3.32
N GLY A 379 36.84 28.75 2.97
CA GLY A 379 37.21 29.50 1.77
C GLY A 379 36.87 28.80 0.44
N ASP A 380 36.69 27.51 0.49
CA ASP A 380 36.24 26.65 -0.61
C ASP A 380 34.71 26.48 -0.68
N GLY A 381 33.97 27.09 0.25
CA GLY A 381 32.53 27.00 0.36
C GLY A 381 32.03 25.81 1.18
N MET A 382 32.89 24.85 1.50
CA MET A 382 32.51 23.70 2.33
C MET A 382 32.46 24.07 3.82
N ARG A 383 31.61 23.37 4.59
CA ARG A 383 31.37 23.70 6.00
C ARG A 383 32.17 22.80 6.94
N ALA A 384 32.61 23.40 8.04
CA ALA A 384 33.27 22.69 9.12
C ALA A 384 32.93 23.26 10.50
N LYS A 385 33.02 22.41 11.53
CA LYS A 385 32.87 22.78 12.95
C LYS A 385 34.13 22.37 13.71
N GLY A 386 34.99 23.32 13.96
CA GLY A 386 36.38 23.03 14.41
C GLY A 386 37.17 22.30 13.33
N ASP A 387 37.73 21.14 13.66
CA ASP A 387 38.50 20.32 12.71
C ASP A 387 37.60 19.28 11.96
N GLN A 388 36.30 19.27 12.22
CA GLN A 388 35.36 18.32 11.63
C GLN A 388 34.70 18.92 10.39
N SER A 389 34.89 18.32 9.23
CA SER A 389 34.17 18.65 8.00
C SER A 389 32.73 18.17 8.06
N LEU A 390 31.81 18.94 7.49
CA LEU A 390 30.42 18.51 7.29
C LEU A 390 30.37 17.65 6.02
N SER A 391 30.72 16.39 6.17
CA SER A 391 30.75 15.42 5.08
C SER A 391 30.17 14.07 5.51
N PHE A 392 29.52 13.38 4.60
CA PHE A 392 29.01 12.02 4.79
C PHE A 392 28.83 11.31 3.44
N THR A 393 28.66 9.98 3.50
CA THR A 393 28.45 9.15 2.31
C THR A 393 26.99 8.74 2.17
N ILE A 394 26.44 8.87 0.97
CA ILE A 394 25.16 8.24 0.59
C ILE A 394 25.47 6.99 -0.21
N THR A 395 25.07 5.82 0.29
CA THR A 395 25.23 4.55 -0.41
C THR A 395 23.94 4.14 -1.09
N THR A 396 23.98 3.93 -2.42
CA THR A 396 22.85 3.47 -3.23
C THR A 396 23.01 2.00 -3.63
N ILE A 397 21.92 1.36 -4.07
CA ILE A 397 21.94 -0.04 -4.48
C ILE A 397 22.66 -0.16 -5.83
N THR A 398 23.62 -1.07 -5.91
CA THR A 398 24.38 -1.34 -7.15
C THR A 398 23.44 -1.66 -8.31
N GLY A 399 23.58 -0.88 -9.39
CA GLY A 399 22.82 -1.06 -10.63
C GLY A 399 21.37 -0.55 -10.58
N ASP A 400 20.96 0.11 -9.49
CA ASP A 400 19.62 0.71 -9.37
C ASP A 400 19.53 2.03 -10.15
N GLN A 401 18.98 1.96 -11.36
CA GLN A 401 18.85 3.10 -12.25
C GLN A 401 17.84 4.15 -11.77
N ALA A 402 16.97 3.82 -10.83
CA ALA A 402 15.99 4.75 -10.29
C ALA A 402 16.54 5.58 -9.11
N ARG A 403 17.34 4.96 -8.23
CA ARG A 403 17.87 5.64 -7.03
C ARG A 403 19.12 6.48 -7.29
N ARG A 404 19.98 6.03 -8.19
CA ARG A 404 21.25 6.73 -8.47
C ARG A 404 21.05 8.19 -8.89
N PRO A 405 20.18 8.55 -9.86
CA PRO A 405 19.95 9.94 -10.25
C PRO A 405 19.43 10.83 -9.12
N ILE A 406 18.60 10.27 -8.21
CA ILE A 406 18.13 11.01 -7.03
C ILE A 406 19.30 11.40 -6.13
N ALA A 407 20.19 10.45 -5.84
CA ALA A 407 21.35 10.71 -4.98
C ALA A 407 22.31 11.73 -5.61
N GLU A 408 22.48 11.71 -6.94
CA GLU A 408 23.29 12.68 -7.69
C GLU A 408 22.69 14.10 -7.62
N LEU A 409 21.38 14.25 -7.78
CA LEU A 409 20.71 15.54 -7.61
C LEU A 409 20.82 16.03 -6.16
N ALA A 410 20.62 15.15 -5.18
CA ALA A 410 20.74 15.50 -3.76
C ALA A 410 22.18 15.93 -3.42
N GLN A 411 23.21 15.25 -3.93
CA GLN A 411 24.63 15.62 -3.76
C GLN A 411 24.89 17.05 -4.24
N LEU A 412 24.39 17.41 -5.44
CA LEU A 412 24.54 18.76 -5.97
C LEU A 412 23.85 19.80 -5.08
N MET A 413 22.63 19.53 -4.64
CA MET A 413 21.87 20.45 -3.78
C MET A 413 22.51 20.63 -2.40
N PHE A 414 23.10 19.59 -1.84
CA PHE A 414 23.83 19.65 -0.57
C PHE A 414 25.14 20.42 -0.71
N ALA A 415 25.85 20.27 -1.83
CA ALA A 415 27.04 21.05 -2.13
C ALA A 415 26.76 22.56 -2.22
N ASP A 416 25.59 22.96 -2.74
CA ASP A 416 25.18 24.37 -2.83
C ASP A 416 25.05 25.05 -1.44
N VAL A 417 24.84 24.26 -0.38
CA VAL A 417 24.80 24.77 1.00
C VAL A 417 26.06 24.44 1.81
N GLY A 418 27.11 23.91 1.14
CA GLY A 418 28.42 23.67 1.73
C GLY A 418 28.58 22.32 2.43
N VAL A 419 27.76 21.33 2.09
CA VAL A 419 27.85 19.96 2.62
C VAL A 419 28.50 19.06 1.57
N ASP A 420 29.58 18.37 1.96
CA ASP A 420 30.31 17.45 1.08
C ASP A 420 29.74 16.03 1.17
N VAL A 421 29.02 15.61 0.13
CA VAL A 421 28.41 14.29 0.05
C VAL A 421 29.18 13.42 -0.94
N GLN A 422 29.61 12.24 -0.48
CA GLN A 422 30.20 11.22 -1.35
C GLN A 422 29.12 10.20 -1.75
N LEU A 423 29.20 9.67 -2.99
CA LEU A 423 28.27 8.65 -3.47
C LEU A 423 29.00 7.33 -3.65
N GLU A 424 28.43 6.29 -3.05
CA GLU A 424 28.90 4.91 -3.18
C GLU A 424 27.76 3.98 -3.62
N GLU A 425 28.13 2.81 -4.12
CA GLU A 425 27.19 1.74 -4.44
C GLU A 425 27.57 0.45 -3.72
N ALA A 426 26.55 -0.28 -3.24
CA ALA A 426 26.73 -1.58 -2.62
C ALA A 426 25.55 -2.51 -2.92
N PRO A 427 25.73 -3.83 -2.82
CA PRO A 427 24.62 -4.77 -2.86
C PRO A 427 23.58 -4.48 -1.76
N VAL A 428 22.30 -4.69 -2.05
CA VAL A 428 21.19 -4.39 -1.11
C VAL A 428 21.38 -5.07 0.25
N ALA A 429 21.87 -6.30 0.28
CA ALA A 429 22.12 -7.01 1.54
C ALA A 429 23.17 -6.32 2.42
N THR A 430 24.24 -5.79 1.80
CA THR A 430 25.28 -5.02 2.48
C THR A 430 24.73 -3.70 3.04
N ILE A 431 23.89 -3.00 2.26
CA ILE A 431 23.26 -1.76 2.69
C ILE A 431 22.34 -2.03 3.90
N LEU A 432 21.46 -3.02 3.81
CA LEU A 432 20.54 -3.36 4.89
C LEU A 432 21.28 -3.75 6.18
N GLN A 433 22.34 -4.53 6.06
CA GLN A 433 23.18 -4.89 7.21
C GLN A 433 23.84 -3.66 7.80
N GLY A 434 24.53 -2.85 6.99
CA GLY A 434 25.26 -1.66 7.46
C GLY A 434 24.33 -0.61 8.09
N MET A 435 23.12 -0.42 7.56
CA MET A 435 22.13 0.48 8.16
C MET A 435 21.63 -0.04 9.53
N ARG A 436 21.37 -1.36 9.65
CA ARG A 436 20.99 -1.97 10.94
C ARG A 436 22.09 -1.88 11.99
N GLU A 437 23.31 -2.06 11.59
CA GLU A 437 24.49 -2.01 12.47
C GLU A 437 25.00 -0.58 12.72
N GLY A 438 24.44 0.45 12.04
CA GLY A 438 24.88 1.85 12.16
C GLY A 438 26.28 2.09 11.60
N THR A 439 26.74 1.28 10.66
CA THR A 439 28.09 1.39 10.04
C THR A 439 28.06 2.18 8.73
N MET A 440 26.90 2.60 8.25
CA MET A 440 26.72 3.50 7.10
C MET A 440 26.25 4.87 7.55
N ASP A 441 26.68 5.93 6.84
CA ASP A 441 26.29 7.30 7.16
C ASP A 441 24.87 7.61 6.70
N ALA A 442 24.54 7.29 5.45
CA ALA A 442 23.24 7.46 4.85
C ALA A 442 23.03 6.50 3.67
N SER A 443 21.78 6.31 3.30
CA SER A 443 21.39 5.58 2.09
C SER A 443 20.17 6.24 1.43
N LEU A 444 19.75 5.74 0.27
CA LEU A 444 18.44 6.04 -0.31
C LEU A 444 17.61 4.76 -0.33
N TYR A 445 16.55 4.73 0.46
CA TYR A 445 15.77 3.54 0.67
C TYR A 445 14.25 3.83 0.71
N ASN A 446 13.45 2.78 0.86
CA ASN A 446 12.01 2.91 1.03
C ASN A 446 11.57 2.22 2.33
N TRP A 447 10.72 2.88 3.10
CA TRP A 447 9.87 2.18 4.07
C TRP A 447 8.55 1.81 3.40
N THR A 448 8.13 0.57 3.61
CA THR A 448 6.82 0.10 3.18
C THR A 448 6.10 -0.46 4.40
N TYR A 449 4.99 0.15 4.77
CA TYR A 449 4.12 -0.37 5.81
C TYR A 449 3.25 -1.48 5.23
N GLY A 450 2.99 -2.53 6.00
CA GLY A 450 2.18 -3.66 5.57
C GLY A 450 0.71 -3.28 5.30
N SER A 451 0.23 -2.25 5.99
CA SER A 451 -1.10 -1.69 5.83
C SER A 451 -1.07 -0.17 6.00
N ALA A 452 -1.81 0.56 5.16
CA ALA A 452 -2.05 1.98 5.35
C ALA A 452 -3.05 2.23 6.48
N VAL A 453 -3.97 1.27 6.69
CA VAL A 453 -5.07 1.37 7.66
C VAL A 453 -4.56 1.21 9.09
N GLU A 454 -3.66 0.26 9.29
CA GLU A 454 -3.06 -0.05 10.60
C GLU A 454 -1.53 -0.09 10.45
N PRO A 455 -0.87 1.07 10.30
CA PRO A 455 0.57 1.13 10.21
C PRO A 455 1.18 0.76 11.56
N ASP A 456 2.18 -0.11 11.56
CA ASP A 456 2.99 -0.40 12.73
C ASP A 456 4.35 0.29 12.61
N PRO A 457 4.58 1.40 13.33
CA PRO A 457 5.83 2.14 13.26
C PRO A 457 6.95 1.52 14.12
N PHE A 458 6.68 0.45 14.88
CA PHE A 458 7.68 -0.16 15.76
C PHE A 458 8.94 -0.55 15.00
N SER A 459 8.78 -1.25 13.90
CA SER A 459 9.93 -1.72 13.10
C SER A 459 10.82 -0.60 12.59
N THR A 460 10.27 0.57 12.28
CA THR A 460 10.97 1.67 11.58
C THR A 460 11.39 2.82 12.48
N LEU A 461 10.63 3.13 13.53
CA LEU A 461 10.83 4.33 14.37
C LEU A 461 11.19 4.02 15.81
N HIS A 462 10.82 2.85 16.34
CA HIS A 462 11.19 2.46 17.71
C HIS A 462 12.70 2.24 17.81
N SER A 463 13.33 2.66 18.92
CA SER A 463 14.79 2.55 19.11
C SER A 463 15.32 1.12 18.98
N SER A 464 14.50 0.10 19.31
CA SER A 464 14.81 -1.32 19.12
C SER A 464 14.25 -1.91 17.82
N GLY A 465 13.71 -1.09 16.92
CA GLY A 465 13.12 -1.54 15.66
C GLY A 465 14.15 -2.09 14.67
N GLY A 466 13.90 -3.26 14.10
CA GLY A 466 14.85 -3.93 13.20
C GLY A 466 15.09 -3.22 11.85
N ASN A 467 14.25 -2.24 11.49
CA ASN A 467 14.40 -1.39 10.32
C ASN A 467 14.51 0.10 10.68
N ASN A 468 14.92 0.41 11.93
CA ASN A 468 15.30 1.76 12.33
C ASN A 468 16.68 2.11 11.72
N PHE A 469 16.70 2.26 10.42
CA PHE A 469 17.91 2.50 9.61
C PHE A 469 18.59 3.83 9.91
N ALA A 470 17.87 4.75 10.54
CA ALA A 470 18.39 6.05 10.95
C ALA A 470 19.11 6.01 12.30
N GLN A 471 19.15 4.87 13.02
CA GLN A 471 19.64 4.81 14.41
C GLN A 471 18.93 5.85 15.30
N PHE A 472 17.66 6.14 14.99
CA PHE A 472 16.88 7.12 15.72
C PHE A 472 16.55 6.60 17.12
N ASN A 473 16.77 7.45 18.12
CA ASN A 473 16.53 7.11 19.53
C ASN A 473 15.78 8.26 20.21
N ASN A 474 14.49 8.06 20.45
CA ASN A 474 13.65 9.04 21.13
C ASN A 474 12.68 8.32 22.09
N ALA A 475 12.94 8.42 23.37
CA ALA A 475 12.16 7.71 24.39
C ALA A 475 10.66 8.05 24.39
N ARG A 476 10.28 9.27 23.94
CA ARG A 476 8.86 9.64 23.82
C ARG A 476 8.20 8.93 22.64
N VAL A 477 8.91 8.79 21.52
CA VAL A 477 8.42 8.05 20.36
C VAL A 477 8.27 6.56 20.70
N ASP A 478 9.27 5.97 21.39
CA ASP A 478 9.18 4.58 21.86
C ASP A 478 7.94 4.37 22.73
N GLN A 479 7.75 5.22 23.73
CA GLN A 479 6.58 5.19 24.60
C GLN A 479 5.25 5.32 23.83
N LEU A 480 5.16 6.27 22.90
CA LEU A 480 3.96 6.49 22.09
C LEU A 480 3.62 5.30 21.21
N ILE A 481 4.63 4.64 20.64
CA ILE A 481 4.45 3.42 19.84
C ILE A 481 3.92 2.29 20.73
N GLU A 482 4.58 2.05 21.87
CA GLU A 482 4.20 0.98 22.80
C GLU A 482 2.78 1.18 23.36
N GLU A 483 2.45 2.40 23.79
CA GLU A 483 1.11 2.73 24.30
C GLU A 483 0.05 2.69 23.19
N GLY A 484 0.34 3.27 22.01
CA GLY A 484 -0.59 3.34 20.89
C GLY A 484 -0.97 1.94 20.35
N LEU A 485 -0.04 0.99 20.32
CA LEU A 485 -0.32 -0.39 19.89
C LEU A 485 -1.22 -1.14 20.86
N GLN A 486 -1.36 -0.69 22.11
CA GLN A 486 -2.27 -1.29 23.09
C GLN A 486 -3.70 -0.74 23.04
N VAL A 487 -3.95 0.30 22.23
CA VAL A 487 -5.26 0.94 22.10
C VAL A 487 -5.97 0.38 20.87
N VAL A 488 -7.06 -0.34 21.05
CA VAL A 488 -7.80 -0.99 19.95
C VAL A 488 -8.67 0.03 19.19
N ALA A 489 -9.31 0.97 19.90
CA ALA A 489 -10.20 1.95 19.28
C ALA A 489 -9.43 2.98 18.46
N TYR A 490 -9.84 3.16 17.20
CA TYR A 490 -9.19 4.08 16.25
C TYR A 490 -9.09 5.51 16.80
N GLU A 491 -10.20 6.07 17.25
CA GLU A 491 -10.28 7.47 17.71
C GLU A 491 -9.46 7.74 18.98
N GLU A 492 -9.23 6.70 19.79
CA GLU A 492 -8.40 6.79 20.99
C GLU A 492 -6.90 6.63 20.63
N ARG A 493 -6.58 5.99 19.50
CA ARG A 493 -5.22 5.74 19.03
C ARG A 493 -4.68 6.86 18.14
N GLU A 494 -5.52 7.56 17.40
CA GLU A 494 -5.12 8.66 16.50
C GLU A 494 -4.17 9.70 17.15
N PRO A 495 -4.38 10.18 18.38
CA PRO A 495 -3.48 11.13 19.03
C PRO A 495 -2.03 10.65 19.18
N TYR A 496 -1.82 9.36 19.42
CA TYR A 496 -0.46 8.78 19.51
C TYR A 496 0.27 8.89 18.17
N TYR A 497 -0.40 8.53 17.09
CA TYR A 497 0.19 8.61 15.74
C TYR A 497 0.43 10.05 15.30
N HIS A 498 -0.42 11.00 15.71
CA HIS A 498 -0.22 12.40 15.42
C HIS A 498 1.02 12.93 16.14
N GLU A 499 1.17 12.66 17.43
CA GLU A 499 2.35 13.09 18.20
C GLU A 499 3.64 12.43 17.68
N ILE A 500 3.61 11.15 17.29
CA ILE A 500 4.75 10.49 16.64
C ILE A 500 5.16 11.25 15.36
N GLN A 501 4.20 11.62 14.52
CA GLN A 501 4.47 12.36 13.29
C GLN A 501 5.01 13.77 13.55
N GLU A 502 4.52 14.47 14.57
CA GLU A 502 5.02 15.78 14.97
C GLU A 502 6.48 15.70 15.42
N ILE A 503 6.82 14.74 16.28
CA ILE A 503 8.20 14.51 16.72
C ILE A 503 9.08 14.11 15.55
N PHE A 504 8.62 13.19 14.70
CA PHE A 504 9.34 12.75 13.52
C PHE A 504 9.70 13.92 12.59
N VAL A 505 8.74 14.81 12.32
CA VAL A 505 8.95 16.00 11.48
C VAL A 505 9.87 17.02 12.16
N GLU A 506 9.81 17.19 13.46
CA GLU A 506 10.71 18.10 14.19
C GLU A 506 12.15 17.54 14.25
N GLU A 507 12.31 16.25 14.50
CA GLU A 507 13.62 15.62 14.65
C GLU A 507 14.32 15.29 13.32
N GLN A 508 13.55 15.13 12.22
CA GLN A 508 14.06 14.77 10.88
C GLN A 508 15.06 13.59 10.90
N PRO A 509 14.70 12.43 11.50
CA PRO A 509 15.64 11.30 11.55
C PRO A 509 15.98 10.75 10.15
N VAL A 510 15.10 10.98 9.20
CA VAL A 510 15.28 10.69 7.78
C VAL A 510 14.88 11.92 6.95
N LEU A 511 15.44 12.08 5.77
CA LEU A 511 14.94 13.08 4.82
C LEU A 511 13.86 12.43 3.95
N ASN A 512 12.61 12.69 4.28
CA ASN A 512 11.48 12.23 3.47
C ASN A 512 11.54 12.90 2.09
N LEU A 513 11.49 12.09 1.04
CA LEU A 513 11.49 12.56 -0.34
C LEU A 513 10.07 12.59 -0.90
N GLN A 514 9.48 11.42 -1.08
CA GLN A 514 8.21 11.30 -1.78
C GLN A 514 7.40 10.08 -1.34
N PHE A 515 6.11 10.17 -1.55
CA PHE A 515 5.21 9.02 -1.67
C PHE A 515 5.14 8.64 -3.15
N ASP A 516 5.48 7.40 -3.45
CA ASP A 516 5.39 6.90 -4.82
C ASP A 516 3.91 6.73 -5.22
N GLU A 517 3.57 7.07 -6.45
CA GLU A 517 2.27 6.74 -7.04
C GLU A 517 2.39 5.47 -7.89
N TRP A 518 1.44 4.59 -7.70
CA TRP A 518 1.29 3.40 -8.53
C TRP A 518 0.27 3.66 -9.63
N MET A 519 0.70 3.40 -10.86
CA MET A 519 -0.13 3.53 -12.03
C MET A 519 -0.69 2.15 -12.39
N ASN A 520 -1.99 1.99 -12.21
CA ASN A 520 -2.71 0.77 -12.58
C ASN A 520 -3.45 1.05 -13.89
N VAL A 521 -3.05 0.39 -14.96
CA VAL A 521 -3.57 0.62 -16.32
C VAL A 521 -4.40 -0.58 -16.75
N PHE A 522 -5.60 -0.32 -17.25
CA PHE A 522 -6.50 -1.33 -17.79
C PHE A 522 -6.98 -0.93 -19.18
N ASN A 523 -7.07 -1.89 -20.10
CA ASN A 523 -7.78 -1.70 -21.35
C ASN A 523 -9.24 -1.32 -21.06
N ALA A 524 -9.79 -0.33 -21.77
CA ALA A 524 -11.14 0.17 -21.54
C ALA A 524 -12.24 -0.87 -21.76
N ARG A 525 -11.93 -2.02 -22.40
CA ARG A 525 -12.85 -3.17 -22.50
C ARG A 525 -13.10 -3.89 -21.17
N ILE A 526 -12.23 -3.70 -20.17
CA ILE A 526 -12.42 -4.24 -18.83
C ILE A 526 -13.38 -3.32 -18.07
N LYS A 527 -14.50 -3.88 -17.62
CA LYS A 527 -15.58 -3.19 -16.91
C LYS A 527 -15.75 -3.72 -15.49
N GLY A 528 -16.49 -2.99 -14.65
CA GLY A 528 -16.67 -3.35 -13.25
C GLY A 528 -15.49 -2.96 -12.38
N LEU A 529 -14.56 -2.18 -12.91
CA LEU A 529 -13.45 -1.60 -12.14
C LEU A 529 -13.99 -0.62 -11.08
N PRO A 530 -13.35 -0.51 -9.91
CA PRO A 530 -13.79 0.41 -8.86
C PRO A 530 -13.64 1.87 -9.28
N GLU A 531 -14.44 2.76 -8.72
CA GLU A 531 -14.32 4.20 -8.91
C GLU A 531 -13.43 4.81 -7.82
N GLY A 532 -12.30 5.40 -8.22
CA GLY A 532 -11.40 6.12 -7.31
C GLY A 532 -10.72 5.23 -6.26
N PRO A 533 -10.11 4.10 -6.65
CA PRO A 533 -9.40 3.26 -5.71
C PRO A 533 -8.22 4.02 -5.08
N LYS A 534 -7.94 3.75 -3.81
CA LYS A 534 -6.83 4.36 -3.05
C LYS A 534 -5.56 3.51 -3.03
N ASN A 535 -5.69 2.23 -3.41
CA ASN A 535 -4.57 1.29 -3.40
C ASN A 535 -4.78 0.18 -4.45
N SER A 536 -3.77 -0.67 -4.64
CA SER A 536 -3.80 -1.77 -5.60
C SER A 536 -4.59 -3.01 -5.14
N SER A 537 -5.27 -2.96 -3.98
CA SER A 537 -6.12 -4.09 -3.52
C SER A 537 -7.31 -4.34 -4.45
N MET A 538 -7.56 -3.43 -5.40
CA MET A 538 -8.59 -3.61 -6.44
C MET A 538 -8.47 -4.96 -7.18
N TYR A 539 -7.26 -5.51 -7.33
CA TYR A 539 -7.07 -6.80 -8.01
C TYR A 539 -7.75 -7.98 -7.32
N GLN A 540 -8.03 -7.89 -6.02
CA GLN A 540 -8.85 -8.88 -5.30
C GLN A 540 -10.33 -8.84 -5.69
N GLN A 541 -10.77 -7.77 -6.39
CA GLN A 541 -12.12 -7.62 -6.90
C GLN A 541 -12.28 -8.15 -8.34
N ALA A 542 -11.26 -8.83 -8.89
CA ALA A 542 -11.29 -9.34 -10.27
C ALA A 542 -12.51 -10.22 -10.57
N TYR A 543 -13.10 -10.87 -9.56
CA TYR A 543 -14.32 -11.64 -9.70
C TYR A 543 -15.56 -10.81 -10.08
N LYS A 544 -15.54 -9.49 -9.84
CA LYS A 544 -16.61 -8.54 -10.24
C LYS A 544 -16.42 -8.01 -11.66
N TRP A 545 -15.18 -8.09 -12.20
CA TRP A 545 -14.88 -7.50 -13.49
C TRP A 545 -15.44 -8.33 -14.63
N TRP A 546 -15.63 -7.70 -15.78
CA TRP A 546 -16.12 -8.37 -16.98
C TRP A 546 -15.57 -7.71 -18.24
N ILE A 547 -15.62 -8.42 -19.37
CA ILE A 547 -15.06 -7.97 -20.64
C ILE A 547 -16.20 -7.48 -21.54
N GLU A 548 -16.09 -6.27 -22.02
CA GLU A 548 -16.94 -5.70 -23.07
C GLU A 548 -16.27 -5.96 -24.41
N GLU A 549 -16.96 -6.72 -25.29
CA GLU A 549 -16.47 -7.02 -26.65
C GLU A 549 -16.63 -5.82 -27.59
#